data_ebc4da19aeba25dfa2bcac722951fffd
#
_entry.id   ebc4da19aeba25dfa2bcac722951fffd
#
_cell.length_a   1.000
_cell.length_b   1.000
_cell.length_c   1.000
_cell.angle_alpha   90.00
_cell.angle_beta   90.00
_cell.angle_gamma   90.00
#
_symmetry.space_group_name_H-M   'P 1'
#
loop_
_entity.id
_entity.type
_entity.pdbx_description
1 polymer ?
#
loop_
_entity_poly.entity_id
_entity_poly.type
_entity_poly.pdbx_seq_one_letter_code
_entity_poly.pdbx_strand_id
1 'polypeptide(L)'
;VSVAAKLRELLREHGQPPREVYFDLENSGWVPPEVVEAMLPYFNARGYGHPSITHKPGWEALEVLYEAKELVARTLGASNPEEIAFTHSGTEANNLAVLGYLLANRERRGKVVVSAVEHLSVIFPAEFAAKLFGFKVVRVPVDSEGFVDPEVLKSYVDRETVLVSVQAVNHEIGTVQPLKELVDTVKAANPDAVFHTDAADAYGWVNLDVEKLGVDMLTVSGHKVHGPRGVGALYAREGVKLEPPLRGQLSAEKLWPGVENVPLIAGFKRAVELQFENMERNVSYVKGLRDKLIDGVLARVPHVLVNGPLGERRAPNNANLSFLYVEGEALTVELSMRGIYVSSGSACSSRILEPSHVLLAIGRRHEEAHGSILFKLSRYHKP
;
A
#
# COMPACT_ATOMS: atom_id res chain seq x y z
N VAL A 1 -4.98 -11.80 -34.91
CA VAL A 1 -3.65 -11.48 -34.37
C VAL A 1 -3.70 -11.73 -32.88
N SER A 2 -2.73 -12.47 -32.27
CA SER A 2 -2.71 -12.70 -30.84
C SER A 2 -2.36 -11.42 -30.08
N VAL A 3 -2.81 -11.32 -28.82
CA VAL A 3 -2.48 -10.17 -27.94
C VAL A 3 -0.96 -9.97 -27.86
N ALA A 4 -0.19 -11.06 -27.74
CA ALA A 4 1.26 -11.00 -27.70
C ALA A 4 1.88 -10.42 -29.00
N ALA A 5 1.28 -10.68 -30.17
CA ALA A 5 1.76 -10.11 -31.43
C ALA A 5 1.49 -8.59 -31.49
N LYS A 6 0.31 -8.13 -31.07
CA LYS A 6 -0.01 -6.70 -30.99
C LYS A 6 0.94 -5.97 -30.01
N LEU A 7 1.23 -6.57 -28.84
CA LEU A 7 2.16 -5.99 -27.87
C LEU A 7 3.58 -5.88 -28.42
N ARG A 8 4.05 -6.89 -29.19
CA ARG A 8 5.37 -6.82 -29.87
C ARG A 8 5.43 -5.72 -30.93
N GLU A 9 4.33 -5.47 -31.61
CA GLU A 9 4.22 -4.36 -32.57
C GLU A 9 4.31 -3.01 -31.87
N LEU A 10 3.52 -2.80 -30.82
CA LEU A 10 3.56 -1.61 -29.98
C LEU A 10 4.96 -1.35 -29.39
N LEU A 11 5.63 -2.40 -28.88
CA LEU A 11 6.99 -2.27 -28.34
C LEU A 11 8.02 -1.88 -29.42
N ARG A 12 7.83 -2.34 -30.68
CA ARG A 12 8.68 -1.92 -31.78
C ARG A 12 8.42 -0.46 -32.20
N GLU A 13 7.16 -0.04 -32.23
CA GLU A 13 6.77 1.33 -32.55
C GLU A 13 7.22 2.30 -31.48
N HIS A 14 7.15 1.90 -30.19
CA HIS A 14 7.64 2.71 -29.07
C HIS A 14 9.16 3.00 -29.18
N GLY A 15 9.92 2.03 -29.64
CA GLY A 15 11.38 2.17 -29.76
C GLY A 15 12.08 2.27 -28.40
N GLN A 16 13.24 2.92 -28.40
CA GLN A 16 14.02 3.22 -27.19
C GLN A 16 14.19 4.73 -27.07
N PRO A 17 13.49 5.40 -26.17
CA PRO A 17 13.70 6.80 -25.90
C PRO A 17 15.13 7.06 -25.40
N PRO A 18 15.72 8.25 -25.67
CA PRO A 18 17.10 8.54 -25.30
C PRO A 18 17.30 8.64 -23.78
N ARG A 19 16.22 8.84 -23.05
CA ARG A 19 16.19 8.87 -21.57
C ARG A 19 14.87 8.27 -21.11
N GLU A 20 14.94 7.44 -20.07
CA GLU A 20 13.77 6.83 -19.46
C GLU A 20 13.70 7.21 -17.97
N VAL A 21 12.49 7.56 -17.51
CA VAL A 21 12.20 7.85 -16.11
C VAL A 21 10.92 7.12 -15.71
N TYR A 22 11.02 6.27 -14.69
CA TYR A 22 9.91 5.45 -14.22
C TYR A 22 9.27 6.03 -12.96
N PHE A 23 8.10 6.62 -13.09
CA PHE A 23 7.31 7.21 -12.01
C PHE A 23 6.10 6.35 -11.59
N ASP A 24 5.89 5.18 -12.19
CA ASP A 24 4.75 4.32 -11.87
C ASP A 24 5.05 3.31 -10.73
N LEU A 25 5.71 3.79 -9.67
CA LEU A 25 6.02 2.98 -8.49
C LEU A 25 4.78 2.64 -7.64
N GLU A 26 3.64 3.26 -7.96
CA GLU A 26 2.36 2.93 -7.33
C GLU A 26 1.92 1.51 -7.69
N ASN A 27 1.89 1.21 -8.98
CA ASN A 27 1.39 -0.07 -9.47
C ASN A 27 2.46 -1.18 -9.40
N SER A 28 3.72 -0.84 -9.63
CA SER A 28 4.82 -1.81 -9.56
C SER A 28 6.18 -1.12 -9.46
N GLY A 29 6.90 -1.31 -8.37
CA GLY A 29 8.29 -0.87 -8.26
C GLY A 29 9.27 -1.78 -9.03
N TRP A 30 10.35 -1.20 -9.58
CA TRP A 30 11.49 -2.00 -10.01
C TRP A 30 12.34 -2.40 -8.79
N VAL A 31 13.04 -3.53 -8.91
CA VAL A 31 13.80 -4.12 -7.81
C VAL A 31 15.29 -3.82 -8.02
N PRO A 32 15.99 -3.20 -7.04
CA PRO A 32 17.41 -2.92 -7.16
C PRO A 32 18.27 -4.19 -7.25
N PRO A 33 19.44 -4.13 -7.90
CA PRO A 33 20.33 -5.29 -8.02
C PRO A 33 20.66 -5.96 -6.68
N GLU A 34 20.91 -5.18 -5.62
CA GLU A 34 21.24 -5.68 -4.29
C GLU A 34 20.10 -6.50 -3.66
N VAL A 35 18.87 -6.18 -4.01
CA VAL A 35 17.69 -6.94 -3.58
C VAL A 35 17.57 -8.24 -4.39
N VAL A 36 17.81 -8.20 -5.69
CA VAL A 36 17.81 -9.38 -6.55
C VAL A 36 18.92 -10.35 -6.10
N GLU A 37 20.13 -9.85 -5.85
CA GLU A 37 21.26 -10.64 -5.36
C GLU A 37 20.94 -11.33 -4.02
N ALA A 38 20.22 -10.66 -3.12
CA ALA A 38 19.79 -11.25 -1.86
C ALA A 38 18.78 -12.39 -2.04
N MET A 39 18.01 -12.39 -3.13
CA MET A 39 17.02 -13.44 -3.44
C MET A 39 17.64 -14.70 -4.04
N LEU A 40 18.65 -14.54 -4.90
CA LEU A 40 19.19 -15.62 -5.75
C LEU A 40 19.61 -16.89 -4.97
N PRO A 41 20.30 -16.81 -3.82
CA PRO A 41 20.73 -18.01 -3.09
C PRO A 41 19.57 -18.92 -2.67
N TYR A 42 18.39 -18.37 -2.41
CA TYR A 42 17.22 -19.10 -1.90
C TYR A 42 16.45 -19.86 -2.97
N PHE A 43 16.82 -19.74 -4.24
CA PHE A 43 16.23 -20.56 -5.29
C PHE A 43 16.86 -21.95 -5.39
N ASN A 44 18.17 -22.09 -5.18
CA ASN A 44 18.87 -23.36 -5.44
C ASN A 44 20.15 -23.60 -4.62
N ALA A 45 20.66 -22.62 -3.87
CA ALA A 45 21.94 -22.77 -3.16
C ALA A 45 21.73 -23.03 -1.65
N ARG A 46 20.79 -22.32 -1.00
CA ARG A 46 20.46 -22.49 0.42
C ARG A 46 18.98 -22.16 0.66
N GLY A 47 18.41 -22.64 1.77
CA GLY A 47 17.05 -22.28 2.18
C GLY A 47 15.96 -22.60 1.15
N TYR A 48 16.22 -23.52 0.24
CA TYR A 48 15.24 -24.00 -0.75
C TYR A 48 14.28 -25.04 -0.19
N GLY A 49 14.48 -25.45 1.06
CA GLY A 49 13.60 -26.39 1.76
C GLY A 49 12.37 -25.74 2.34
N HIS A 50 11.39 -26.55 2.67
CA HIS A 50 10.17 -26.09 3.34
C HIS A 50 10.50 -25.69 4.79
N PRO A 51 10.16 -24.47 5.27
CA PRO A 51 10.62 -23.96 6.57
C PRO A 51 10.07 -24.75 7.79
N SER A 52 8.98 -25.51 7.62
CA SER A 52 8.44 -26.37 8.71
C SER A 52 9.09 -27.77 8.77
N ILE A 53 10.05 -28.09 7.90
CA ILE A 53 10.66 -29.43 7.87
C ILE A 53 12.03 -29.41 8.55
N THR A 54 12.25 -30.40 9.43
CA THR A 54 13.46 -30.51 10.28
C THR A 54 14.66 -31.10 9.54
N HIS A 55 15.16 -30.37 8.54
CA HIS A 55 16.41 -30.63 7.83
C HIS A 55 17.13 -29.33 7.50
N LYS A 56 18.40 -29.36 7.20
CA LYS A 56 19.24 -28.16 6.99
C LYS A 56 18.63 -27.14 6.02
N PRO A 57 18.19 -27.49 4.78
CA PRO A 57 17.57 -26.48 3.89
C PRO A 57 16.27 -25.86 4.44
N GLY A 58 15.52 -26.60 5.25
CA GLY A 58 14.32 -26.09 5.94
C GLY A 58 14.66 -25.11 7.05
N TRP A 59 15.68 -25.40 7.86
CA TRP A 59 16.17 -24.49 8.89
C TRP A 59 16.73 -23.19 8.32
N GLU A 60 17.48 -23.27 7.21
CA GLU A 60 17.97 -22.09 6.48
C GLU A 60 16.83 -21.22 5.94
N ALA A 61 15.73 -21.84 5.50
CA ALA A 61 14.52 -21.14 5.08
C ALA A 61 13.82 -20.47 6.27
N LEU A 62 13.71 -21.19 7.39
CA LEU A 62 13.09 -20.68 8.61
C LEU A 62 13.89 -19.51 9.21
N GLU A 63 15.24 -19.59 9.18
CA GLU A 63 16.12 -18.54 9.65
C GLU A 63 15.83 -17.20 8.97
N VAL A 64 15.82 -17.16 7.63
CA VAL A 64 15.57 -15.91 6.91
C VAL A 64 14.15 -15.40 7.08
N LEU A 65 13.17 -16.30 7.25
CA LEU A 65 11.79 -15.92 7.57
C LEU A 65 11.74 -15.15 8.90
N TYR A 66 12.36 -15.68 9.95
CA TYR A 66 12.40 -15.04 11.26
C TYR A 66 13.23 -13.75 11.26
N GLU A 67 14.38 -13.72 10.63
CA GLU A 67 15.17 -12.49 10.47
C GLU A 67 14.37 -11.37 9.79
N ALA A 68 13.55 -11.73 8.79
CA ALA A 68 12.68 -10.78 8.11
C ALA A 68 11.54 -10.30 9.03
N LYS A 69 10.92 -11.20 9.82
CA LYS A 69 9.91 -10.82 10.83
C LYS A 69 10.49 -9.87 11.88
N GLU A 70 11.66 -10.19 12.43
CA GLU A 70 12.36 -9.35 13.40
C GLU A 70 12.67 -7.95 12.84
N LEU A 71 13.11 -7.88 11.58
CA LEU A 71 13.39 -6.60 10.93
C LEU A 71 12.11 -5.78 10.77
N VAL A 72 11.03 -6.36 10.24
CA VAL A 72 9.76 -5.67 10.04
C VAL A 72 9.18 -5.23 11.39
N ALA A 73 9.18 -6.11 12.41
CA ALA A 73 8.74 -5.77 13.76
C ALA A 73 9.52 -4.57 14.32
N ARG A 74 10.85 -4.60 14.23
CA ARG A 74 11.72 -3.50 14.69
C ARG A 74 11.44 -2.19 13.96
N THR A 75 11.22 -2.21 12.64
CA THR A 75 10.94 -1.00 11.86
C THR A 75 9.55 -0.43 12.10
N LEU A 76 8.62 -1.24 12.59
CA LEU A 76 7.28 -0.84 13.00
C LEU A 76 7.16 -0.54 14.49
N GLY A 77 8.21 -0.78 15.30
CA GLY A 77 8.14 -0.66 16.76
C GLY A 77 7.23 -1.71 17.41
N ALA A 78 7.00 -2.84 16.75
CA ALA A 78 6.23 -3.95 17.31
C ALA A 78 7.02 -4.67 18.42
N SER A 79 6.33 -5.13 19.45
CA SER A 79 6.93 -5.74 20.63
C SER A 79 7.40 -7.18 20.39
N ASN A 80 6.78 -7.89 19.43
CA ASN A 80 7.04 -9.29 19.17
C ASN A 80 7.07 -9.58 17.65
N PRO A 81 8.13 -10.22 17.11
CA PRO A 81 8.17 -10.64 15.71
C PRO A 81 7.02 -11.58 15.28
N GLU A 82 6.43 -12.32 16.23
CA GLU A 82 5.24 -13.16 15.96
C GLU A 82 3.98 -12.36 15.61
N GLU A 83 3.97 -11.04 15.86
CA GLU A 83 2.91 -10.12 15.42
C GLU A 83 2.98 -9.81 13.91
N ILE A 84 4.05 -10.27 13.23
CA ILE A 84 4.23 -10.09 11.78
C ILE A 84 3.86 -11.38 11.06
N ALA A 85 2.89 -11.28 10.14
CA ALA A 85 2.51 -12.37 9.25
C ALA A 85 2.84 -11.99 7.80
N PHE A 86 3.58 -12.83 7.06
CA PHE A 86 3.84 -12.61 5.65
C PHE A 86 2.66 -13.09 4.79
N THR A 87 2.41 -12.36 3.72
CA THR A 87 1.43 -12.66 2.66
C THR A 87 2.08 -12.50 1.29
N HIS A 88 1.37 -12.82 0.21
CA HIS A 88 1.91 -12.66 -1.15
C HIS A 88 1.67 -11.27 -1.76
N SER A 89 1.03 -10.36 -1.05
CA SER A 89 0.85 -8.96 -1.47
C SER A 89 0.25 -8.11 -0.36
N GLY A 90 0.32 -6.78 -0.48
CA GLY A 90 -0.44 -5.85 0.38
C GLY A 90 -1.96 -6.06 0.27
N THR A 91 -2.46 -6.39 -0.93
CA THR A 91 -3.89 -6.75 -1.12
C THR A 91 -4.30 -7.94 -0.27
N GLU A 92 -3.47 -8.98 -0.22
CA GLU A 92 -3.75 -10.16 0.62
C GLU A 92 -3.62 -9.84 2.10
N ALA A 93 -2.66 -9.00 2.49
CA ALA A 93 -2.53 -8.53 3.87
C ALA A 93 -3.78 -7.74 4.31
N ASN A 94 -4.30 -6.85 3.45
CA ASN A 94 -5.57 -6.14 3.70
C ASN A 94 -6.76 -7.11 3.79
N ASN A 95 -6.83 -8.15 2.95
CA ASN A 95 -7.85 -9.18 3.04
C ASN A 95 -7.75 -9.97 4.35
N LEU A 96 -6.54 -10.30 4.78
CA LEU A 96 -6.32 -10.98 6.07
C LEU A 96 -6.74 -10.06 7.23
N ALA A 97 -6.37 -8.77 7.20
CA ALA A 97 -6.75 -7.82 8.22
C ALA A 97 -8.27 -7.60 8.29
N VAL A 98 -8.91 -7.33 7.16
CA VAL A 98 -10.33 -6.95 7.13
C VAL A 98 -11.23 -8.18 7.12
N LEU A 99 -11.13 -9.00 6.06
CA LEU A 99 -11.99 -10.17 5.93
C LEU A 99 -11.64 -11.24 6.97
N GLY A 100 -10.35 -11.45 7.25
CA GLY A 100 -9.90 -12.42 8.26
C GLY A 100 -10.35 -12.04 9.67
N TYR A 101 -10.32 -10.74 10.02
CA TYR A 101 -10.85 -10.25 11.29
C TYR A 101 -12.38 -10.43 11.38
N LEU A 102 -13.10 -10.02 10.35
CA LEU A 102 -14.57 -10.11 10.33
C LEU A 102 -15.04 -11.57 10.29
N LEU A 103 -14.33 -12.47 9.62
CA LEU A 103 -14.59 -13.90 9.63
C LEU A 103 -14.42 -14.49 11.03
N ALA A 104 -13.34 -14.16 11.73
CA ALA A 104 -13.09 -14.62 13.11
C ALA A 104 -14.12 -14.07 14.12
N ASN A 105 -14.74 -12.94 13.82
CA ASN A 105 -15.68 -12.22 14.68
C ASN A 105 -17.11 -12.16 14.10
N ARG A 106 -17.47 -13.05 13.18
CA ARG A 106 -18.74 -13.01 12.41
C ARG A 106 -20.00 -13.04 13.27
N GLU A 107 -19.92 -13.58 14.48
CA GLU A 107 -21.05 -13.64 15.41
C GLU A 107 -21.40 -12.26 16.01
N ARG A 108 -20.47 -11.29 15.98
CA ARG A 108 -20.68 -9.94 16.55
C ARG A 108 -21.63 -9.09 15.71
N ARG A 109 -21.76 -9.35 14.41
CA ARG A 109 -22.68 -8.67 13.45
C ARG A 109 -22.73 -7.15 13.61
N GLY A 110 -21.57 -6.54 13.80
CA GLY A 110 -21.48 -5.13 14.10
C GLY A 110 -21.28 -4.24 12.86
N LYS A 111 -20.73 -3.06 13.12
CA LYS A 111 -20.45 -2.03 12.13
C LYS A 111 -18.97 -1.99 11.80
N VAL A 112 -18.65 -1.87 10.50
CA VAL A 112 -17.32 -1.65 9.94
C VAL A 112 -17.27 -0.23 9.41
N VAL A 113 -16.32 0.56 9.87
CA VAL A 113 -16.10 1.95 9.47
C VAL A 113 -14.83 2.03 8.63
N VAL A 114 -14.92 2.51 7.40
CA VAL A 114 -13.77 2.69 6.49
C VAL A 114 -13.74 4.12 5.98
N SER A 115 -12.56 4.67 5.68
CA SER A 115 -12.53 5.98 5.03
C SER A 115 -13.06 5.88 3.58
N ALA A 116 -13.61 6.98 3.06
CA ALA A 116 -14.14 7.01 1.69
C ALA A 116 -13.03 6.90 0.63
N VAL A 117 -11.77 7.06 1.03
CA VAL A 117 -10.58 7.08 0.16
C VAL A 117 -9.66 5.87 0.35
N GLU A 118 -10.14 4.81 1.02
CA GLU A 118 -9.38 3.56 1.17
C GLU A 118 -9.04 2.93 -0.17
N HIS A 119 -7.95 2.16 -0.20
CA HIS A 119 -7.68 1.26 -1.32
C HIS A 119 -8.78 0.19 -1.46
N LEU A 120 -9.10 -0.20 -2.69
CA LEU A 120 -10.16 -1.19 -2.96
C LEU A 120 -9.96 -2.54 -2.27
N SER A 121 -8.70 -2.90 -1.95
CA SER A 121 -8.39 -4.11 -1.18
C SER A 121 -8.80 -4.05 0.31
N VAL A 122 -9.24 -2.88 0.79
CA VAL A 122 -9.89 -2.68 2.10
C VAL A 122 -11.41 -2.62 1.94
N ILE A 123 -11.89 -1.84 0.97
CA ILE A 123 -13.32 -1.62 0.74
C ILE A 123 -14.03 -2.92 0.35
N PHE A 124 -13.54 -3.62 -0.67
CA PHE A 124 -14.20 -4.80 -1.20
C PHE A 124 -14.25 -5.98 -0.20
N PRO A 125 -13.20 -6.30 0.56
CA PRO A 125 -13.30 -7.31 1.62
C PRO A 125 -14.30 -6.95 2.71
N ALA A 126 -14.41 -5.66 3.09
CA ALA A 126 -15.40 -5.20 4.06
C ALA A 126 -16.83 -5.38 3.54
N GLU A 127 -17.10 -4.96 2.30
CA GLU A 127 -18.41 -5.13 1.64
C GLU A 127 -18.75 -6.62 1.40
N PHE A 128 -17.75 -7.43 1.06
CA PHE A 128 -17.95 -8.87 0.90
C PHE A 128 -18.33 -9.55 2.24
N ALA A 129 -17.63 -9.21 3.32
CA ALA A 129 -17.97 -9.69 4.66
C ALA A 129 -19.35 -9.21 5.12
N ALA A 130 -19.73 -7.98 4.81
CA ALA A 130 -21.06 -7.45 5.09
C ALA A 130 -22.14 -8.28 4.41
N LYS A 131 -21.95 -8.60 3.14
CA LYS A 131 -22.88 -9.42 2.36
C LYS A 131 -23.01 -10.85 2.91
N LEU A 132 -21.92 -11.45 3.39
CA LEU A 132 -21.90 -12.83 3.87
C LEU A 132 -22.39 -12.99 5.31
N PHE A 133 -22.01 -12.05 6.19
CA PHE A 133 -22.16 -12.21 7.64
C PHE A 133 -23.10 -11.17 8.27
N GLY A 134 -23.61 -10.21 7.47
CA GLY A 134 -24.57 -9.22 7.95
C GLY A 134 -23.93 -8.04 8.70
N PHE A 135 -22.66 -7.75 8.51
CA PHE A 135 -22.05 -6.52 9.00
C PHE A 135 -22.59 -5.30 8.25
N LYS A 136 -22.58 -4.14 8.92
CA LYS A 136 -22.93 -2.87 8.29
C LYS A 136 -21.64 -2.10 7.95
N VAL A 137 -21.35 -1.89 6.67
CA VAL A 137 -20.22 -1.06 6.24
C VAL A 137 -20.67 0.38 6.08
N VAL A 138 -19.93 1.31 6.68
CA VAL A 138 -20.12 2.76 6.52
C VAL A 138 -18.80 3.41 6.08
N ARG A 139 -18.89 4.39 5.19
CA ARG A 139 -17.74 5.13 4.68
C ARG A 139 -17.72 6.52 5.31
N VAL A 140 -16.61 6.87 5.97
CA VAL A 140 -16.40 8.20 6.54
C VAL A 140 -15.92 9.14 5.45
N PRO A 141 -16.57 10.29 5.25
CA PRO A 141 -16.14 11.28 4.27
C PRO A 141 -14.79 11.89 4.65
N VAL A 142 -14.14 12.48 3.66
CA VAL A 142 -12.88 13.23 3.80
C VAL A 142 -13.08 14.66 3.32
N ASP A 143 -12.15 15.55 3.71
CA ASP A 143 -12.12 16.90 3.19
C ASP A 143 -11.54 16.97 1.75
N SER A 144 -11.42 18.17 1.20
CA SER A 144 -10.88 18.40 -0.15
C SER A 144 -9.40 18.08 -0.33
N GLU A 145 -8.66 17.86 0.76
CA GLU A 145 -7.28 17.40 0.76
C GLU A 145 -7.15 15.91 1.08
N GLY A 146 -8.28 15.22 1.38
CA GLY A 146 -8.35 13.79 1.65
C GLY A 146 -8.14 13.41 3.12
N PHE A 147 -8.23 14.34 4.05
CA PHE A 147 -8.13 14.06 5.48
C PHE A 147 -9.45 13.57 6.05
N VAL A 148 -9.38 12.57 6.91
CA VAL A 148 -10.47 12.18 7.81
C VAL A 148 -10.45 13.12 9.01
N ASP A 149 -11.55 13.82 9.24
CA ASP A 149 -11.71 14.67 10.42
C ASP A 149 -12.03 13.80 11.66
N PRO A 150 -11.27 13.90 12.78
CA PRO A 150 -11.49 13.11 13.98
C PRO A 150 -12.89 13.26 14.58
N GLU A 151 -13.46 14.49 14.61
CA GLU A 151 -14.81 14.72 15.14
C GLU A 151 -15.89 14.12 14.21
N VAL A 152 -15.66 14.16 12.89
CA VAL A 152 -16.52 13.46 11.95
C VAL A 152 -16.42 11.95 12.16
N LEU A 153 -15.20 11.38 12.23
CA LEU A 153 -14.99 9.95 12.49
C LEU A 153 -15.69 9.50 13.78
N LYS A 154 -15.59 10.27 14.86
CA LYS A 154 -16.25 10.01 16.14
C LYS A 154 -17.75 9.81 16.00
N SER A 155 -18.41 10.58 15.12
CA SER A 155 -19.85 10.46 14.88
C SER A 155 -20.25 9.15 14.20
N TYR A 156 -19.30 8.46 13.57
CA TYR A 156 -19.49 7.15 12.91
C TYR A 156 -19.17 5.97 13.84
N VAL A 157 -18.47 6.20 14.96
CA VAL A 157 -18.07 5.14 15.90
C VAL A 157 -19.03 5.06 17.08
N ASP A 158 -19.52 3.86 17.36
CA ASP A 158 -20.39 3.54 18.49
C ASP A 158 -20.06 2.14 19.05
N ARG A 159 -20.85 1.66 20.00
CA ARG A 159 -20.65 0.37 20.67
C ARG A 159 -20.81 -0.85 19.72
N GLU A 160 -21.45 -0.68 18.58
CA GLU A 160 -21.60 -1.73 17.57
C GLU A 160 -20.40 -1.75 16.60
N THR A 161 -19.52 -0.76 16.64
CA THR A 161 -18.35 -0.69 15.77
C THR A 161 -17.34 -1.76 16.15
N VAL A 162 -17.04 -2.68 15.23
CA VAL A 162 -16.11 -3.79 15.43
C VAL A 162 -14.74 -3.53 14.80
N LEU A 163 -14.71 -2.81 13.67
CA LEU A 163 -13.50 -2.50 12.91
C LEU A 163 -13.59 -1.08 12.35
N VAL A 164 -12.49 -0.35 12.50
CA VAL A 164 -12.24 0.92 11.81
C VAL A 164 -11.01 0.76 10.95
N SER A 165 -11.05 1.18 9.69
CA SER A 165 -9.89 1.16 8.80
C SER A 165 -9.70 2.52 8.14
N VAL A 166 -8.53 3.13 8.40
CA VAL A 166 -8.10 4.38 7.78
C VAL A 166 -6.65 4.21 7.34
N GLN A 167 -6.37 4.37 6.04
CA GLN A 167 -5.03 4.24 5.49
C GLN A 167 -4.09 5.31 6.06
N ALA A 168 -2.82 4.96 6.27
CA ALA A 168 -1.83 5.88 6.83
C ALA A 168 -1.45 7.00 5.85
N VAL A 169 -1.27 6.63 4.58
CA VAL A 169 -0.99 7.52 3.46
C VAL A 169 -1.88 7.14 2.30
N ASN A 170 -2.58 8.11 1.74
CA ASN A 170 -3.40 7.84 0.57
C ASN A 170 -2.53 7.50 -0.65
N HIS A 171 -2.82 6.38 -1.28
CA HIS A 171 -2.05 5.83 -2.40
C HIS A 171 -2.09 6.71 -3.66
N GLU A 172 -3.18 7.44 -3.91
CA GLU A 172 -3.32 8.32 -5.09
C GLU A 172 -2.85 9.75 -4.80
N ILE A 173 -3.38 10.39 -3.75
CA ILE A 173 -3.18 11.82 -3.51
C ILE A 173 -2.14 12.13 -2.43
N GLY A 174 -1.56 11.10 -1.81
CA GLY A 174 -0.44 11.23 -0.89
C GLY A 174 -0.74 11.85 0.48
N THR A 175 -2.00 12.02 0.83
CA THR A 175 -2.42 12.59 2.13
C THR A 175 -1.94 11.72 3.27
N VAL A 176 -1.18 12.29 4.21
CA VAL A 176 -0.69 11.62 5.42
C VAL A 176 -1.69 11.84 6.55
N GLN A 177 -2.43 10.80 6.94
CA GLN A 177 -3.47 10.89 7.95
C GLN A 177 -2.91 11.10 9.37
N PRO A 178 -3.61 11.86 10.24
CA PRO A 178 -3.25 12.04 11.63
C PRO A 178 -3.62 10.80 12.46
N LEU A 179 -2.98 9.65 12.17
CA LEU A 179 -3.39 8.34 12.68
C LEU A 179 -3.53 8.29 14.19
N LYS A 180 -2.57 8.89 14.93
CA LYS A 180 -2.60 8.86 16.41
C LYS A 180 -3.89 9.48 16.95
N GLU A 181 -4.27 10.62 16.40
CA GLU A 181 -5.50 11.33 16.80
C GLU A 181 -6.75 10.53 16.41
N LEU A 182 -6.76 9.93 15.22
CA LEU A 182 -7.87 9.08 14.76
C LEU A 182 -8.02 7.83 15.63
N VAL A 183 -6.92 7.16 15.98
CA VAL A 183 -6.92 5.99 16.86
C VAL A 183 -7.44 6.37 18.25
N ASP A 184 -6.92 7.46 18.84
CA ASP A 184 -7.35 7.92 20.16
C ASP A 184 -8.85 8.25 20.17
N THR A 185 -9.34 8.90 19.12
CA THR A 185 -10.76 9.20 18.95
C THR A 185 -11.62 7.93 18.92
N VAL A 186 -11.19 6.93 18.16
CA VAL A 186 -11.91 5.64 18.08
C VAL A 186 -11.89 4.91 19.41
N LYS A 187 -10.72 4.80 20.05
CA LYS A 187 -10.58 4.10 21.33
C LYS A 187 -11.29 4.79 22.47
N ALA A 188 -11.40 6.12 22.45
CA ALA A 188 -12.21 6.86 23.41
C ALA A 188 -13.72 6.63 23.22
N ALA A 189 -14.19 6.49 21.98
CA ALA A 189 -15.60 6.22 21.67
C ALA A 189 -15.97 4.75 21.88
N ASN A 190 -15.09 3.81 21.50
CA ASN A 190 -15.24 2.38 21.67
C ASN A 190 -13.88 1.69 21.83
N PRO A 191 -13.45 1.36 23.07
CA PRO A 191 -12.18 0.69 23.36
C PRO A 191 -12.05 -0.69 22.70
N ASP A 192 -13.17 -1.37 22.45
CA ASP A 192 -13.22 -2.72 21.89
C ASP A 192 -13.18 -2.73 20.33
N ALA A 193 -13.30 -1.58 19.71
CA ALA A 193 -13.18 -1.47 18.25
C ALA A 193 -11.71 -1.67 17.84
N VAL A 194 -11.48 -2.57 16.88
CA VAL A 194 -10.15 -2.79 16.32
C VAL A 194 -9.84 -1.72 15.28
N PHE A 195 -8.63 -1.15 15.31
CA PHE A 195 -8.18 -0.16 14.35
C PHE A 195 -7.14 -0.78 13.41
N HIS A 196 -7.46 -0.83 12.13
CA HIS A 196 -6.58 -1.22 11.04
C HIS A 196 -6.11 0.01 10.27
N THR A 197 -4.87 0.01 9.82
CA THR A 197 -4.34 0.98 8.87
C THR A 197 -3.64 0.29 7.71
N ASP A 198 -4.02 0.61 6.48
CA ASP A 198 -3.21 0.30 5.31
C ASP A 198 -2.05 1.29 5.25
N ALA A 199 -0.84 0.78 5.51
CA ALA A 199 0.39 1.55 5.51
C ALA A 199 1.31 1.21 4.32
N ALA A 200 0.77 0.58 3.26
CA ALA A 200 1.57 0.19 2.11
C ALA A 200 2.32 1.38 1.50
N ASP A 201 1.68 2.53 1.38
CA ASP A 201 2.27 3.77 0.84
C ASP A 201 2.99 4.64 1.88
N ALA A 202 2.86 4.28 3.16
CA ALA A 202 3.49 4.98 4.28
C ALA A 202 4.82 4.36 4.71
N TYR A 203 4.95 3.02 4.58
CA TYR A 203 6.09 2.27 5.08
C TYR A 203 7.41 2.71 4.44
N GLY A 204 8.37 3.08 5.30
CA GLY A 204 9.66 3.63 4.87
C GLY A 204 9.64 5.09 4.40
N TRP A 205 8.49 5.79 4.48
CA TRP A 205 8.32 7.19 4.11
C TRP A 205 7.85 8.07 5.27
N VAL A 206 7.07 7.52 6.18
CA VAL A 206 6.62 8.17 7.41
C VAL A 206 6.90 7.28 8.61
N ASN A 207 6.95 7.86 9.79
CA ASN A 207 7.17 7.08 11.01
C ASN A 207 5.89 6.30 11.38
N LEU A 208 6.04 4.99 11.57
CA LEU A 208 4.95 4.05 11.84
C LEU A 208 5.27 3.21 13.09
N ASP A 209 5.43 3.85 14.23
CA ASP A 209 5.60 3.15 15.52
C ASP A 209 4.21 2.69 16.01
N VAL A 210 3.91 1.39 15.85
CA VAL A 210 2.58 0.82 16.14
C VAL A 210 2.20 0.93 17.62
N GLU A 211 3.18 0.91 18.53
CA GLU A 211 2.92 1.07 19.96
C GLU A 211 2.50 2.52 20.28
N LYS A 212 3.21 3.49 19.72
CA LYS A 212 2.87 4.91 19.89
C LYS A 212 1.57 5.30 19.20
N LEU A 213 1.34 4.77 18.00
CA LEU A 213 0.10 4.99 17.25
C LEU A 213 -1.10 4.35 17.93
N GLY A 214 -0.91 3.16 18.54
CA GLY A 214 -1.97 2.40 19.18
C GLY A 214 -2.85 1.64 18.18
N VAL A 215 -2.38 1.42 16.95
CA VAL A 215 -3.10 0.61 15.94
C VAL A 215 -3.06 -0.87 16.33
N ASP A 216 -4.11 -1.59 15.98
CA ASP A 216 -4.21 -3.02 16.27
C ASP A 216 -3.72 -3.88 15.09
N MET A 217 -3.87 -3.36 13.85
CA MET A 217 -3.38 -4.02 12.64
C MET A 217 -2.80 -2.99 11.68
N LEU A 218 -1.74 -3.39 10.94
CA LEU A 218 -1.09 -2.54 9.96
C LEU A 218 -0.60 -3.37 8.77
N THR A 219 -0.98 -2.96 7.56
CA THR A 219 -0.57 -3.62 6.32
C THR A 219 0.62 -2.93 5.68
N VAL A 220 1.60 -3.72 5.20
CA VAL A 220 2.71 -3.24 4.36
C VAL A 220 2.81 -4.06 3.06
N SER A 221 3.40 -3.46 2.02
CA SER A 221 3.58 -4.09 0.71
C SER A 221 5.03 -3.99 0.23
N GLY A 222 5.61 -5.12 -0.18
CA GLY A 222 7.03 -5.19 -0.52
C GLY A 222 7.45 -4.31 -1.68
N HIS A 223 6.65 -4.26 -2.75
CA HIS A 223 7.00 -3.48 -3.94
C HIS A 223 6.99 -1.96 -3.73
N LYS A 224 6.35 -1.47 -2.68
CA LYS A 224 6.31 -0.03 -2.33
C LYS A 224 7.63 0.50 -1.75
N VAL A 225 8.49 -0.41 -1.27
CA VAL A 225 9.83 -0.10 -0.76
C VAL A 225 10.94 -0.66 -1.65
N HIS A 226 10.65 -0.88 -2.94
CA HIS A 226 11.55 -1.52 -3.91
C HIS A 226 11.90 -2.99 -3.60
N GLY A 227 11.05 -3.66 -2.81
CA GLY A 227 11.07 -5.11 -2.68
C GLY A 227 10.43 -5.79 -3.89
N PRO A 228 10.55 -7.12 -3.99
CA PRO A 228 9.91 -7.87 -5.06
C PRO A 228 8.40 -7.81 -4.94
N ARG A 229 7.71 -7.91 -6.08
CA ARG A 229 6.28 -8.21 -6.12
C ARG A 229 6.06 -9.63 -5.63
N GLY A 230 4.91 -9.91 -5.05
CA GLY A 230 4.61 -11.24 -4.51
C GLY A 230 4.98 -11.40 -3.03
N VAL A 231 5.17 -10.31 -2.30
CA VAL A 231 5.35 -10.29 -0.85
C VAL A 231 4.70 -9.07 -0.23
N GLY A 232 4.03 -9.28 0.90
CA GLY A 232 3.48 -8.27 1.79
C GLY A 232 3.54 -8.78 3.22
N ALA A 233 3.18 -7.95 4.18
CA ALA A 233 3.07 -8.37 5.56
C ALA A 233 1.93 -7.64 6.28
N LEU A 234 1.37 -8.33 7.26
CA LEU A 234 0.41 -7.79 8.21
C LEU A 234 1.06 -7.79 9.60
N TYR A 235 1.11 -6.63 10.25
CA TYR A 235 1.22 -6.56 11.69
C TYR A 235 -0.17 -6.76 12.30
N ALA A 236 -0.28 -7.66 13.25
CA ALA A 236 -1.47 -7.87 14.04
C ALA A 236 -1.07 -7.97 15.52
N ARG A 237 -1.52 -7.01 16.31
CA ARG A 237 -1.25 -6.94 17.75
C ARG A 237 -1.66 -8.25 18.44
N GLU A 238 -0.89 -8.70 19.40
CA GLU A 238 -1.22 -9.87 20.21
C GLU A 238 -2.64 -9.75 20.80
N GLY A 239 -3.43 -10.81 20.66
CA GLY A 239 -4.84 -10.84 21.07
C GLY A 239 -5.86 -10.51 19.98
N VAL A 240 -5.45 -9.91 18.84
CA VAL A 240 -6.34 -9.74 17.69
C VAL A 240 -6.64 -11.10 17.05
N LYS A 241 -7.90 -11.48 17.04
CA LYS A 241 -8.34 -12.78 16.47
C LYS A 241 -8.49 -12.65 14.97
N LEU A 242 -7.71 -13.44 14.25
CA LEU A 242 -7.77 -13.54 12.80
C LEU A 242 -8.05 -14.98 12.37
N GLU A 243 -8.83 -15.14 11.31
CA GLU A 243 -9.07 -16.41 10.65
C GLU A 243 -8.68 -16.27 9.18
N PRO A 244 -7.73 -17.08 8.64
CA PRO A 244 -7.31 -16.96 7.25
C PRO A 244 -8.49 -17.07 6.28
N PRO A 245 -8.69 -16.11 5.36
CA PRO A 245 -9.73 -16.22 4.33
C PRO A 245 -9.48 -17.38 3.36
N LEU A 246 -8.20 -17.64 3.07
CA LEU A 246 -7.78 -18.80 2.30
C LEU A 246 -7.73 -20.04 3.20
N ARG A 247 -8.17 -21.19 2.66
CA ARG A 247 -8.15 -22.47 3.35
C ARG A 247 -7.06 -23.35 2.78
N GLY A 248 -6.27 -23.93 3.65
CA GLY A 248 -5.15 -24.81 3.27
C GLY A 248 -4.32 -25.20 4.49
N GLN A 249 -3.26 -25.94 4.26
CA GLN A 249 -2.31 -26.29 5.30
C GLN A 249 -1.51 -25.04 5.71
N LEU A 250 -1.53 -24.72 6.99
CA LEU A 250 -0.64 -23.73 7.60
C LEU A 250 0.75 -24.34 7.79
N SER A 251 1.76 -23.50 7.68
CA SER A 251 3.17 -23.89 7.74
C SER A 251 3.86 -23.12 8.90
N ALA A 252 5.05 -22.59 8.67
CA ALA A 252 5.70 -21.68 9.61
C ALA A 252 4.90 -20.35 9.72
N GLU A 253 4.24 -19.94 8.63
CA GLU A 253 3.29 -18.84 8.67
C GLU A 253 1.90 -19.35 9.12
N LYS A 254 1.44 -18.85 10.28
CA LYS A 254 0.21 -19.33 10.95
C LYS A 254 -1.07 -18.69 10.40
N LEU A 255 -0.97 -17.57 9.71
CA LEU A 255 -2.13 -16.79 9.25
C LEU A 255 -2.32 -16.83 7.73
N TRP A 256 -1.37 -17.43 6.99
CA TRP A 256 -1.44 -17.52 5.55
C TRP A 256 -1.05 -18.93 5.09
N PRO A 257 -1.96 -19.71 4.48
CA PRO A 257 -1.69 -21.08 4.10
C PRO A 257 -0.84 -21.15 2.82
N GLY A 258 -0.10 -22.23 2.70
CA GLY A 258 0.78 -22.49 1.55
C GLY A 258 2.24 -22.49 1.96
N VAL A 259 3.12 -22.72 0.99
CA VAL A 259 4.57 -22.68 1.19
C VAL A 259 5.05 -21.23 1.11
N GLU A 260 5.78 -20.81 2.10
CA GLU A 260 6.33 -19.45 2.15
C GLU A 260 7.31 -19.20 0.99
N ASN A 261 7.19 -18.03 0.37
CA ASN A 261 8.06 -17.62 -0.73
C ASN A 261 9.38 -17.05 -0.19
N VAL A 262 10.24 -17.94 0.29
CA VAL A 262 11.50 -17.58 0.95
C VAL A 262 12.38 -16.64 0.11
N PRO A 263 12.57 -16.84 -1.21
CA PRO A 263 13.34 -15.89 -2.02
C PRO A 263 12.77 -14.47 -2.00
N LEU A 264 11.44 -14.32 -2.11
CA LEU A 264 10.80 -12.99 -2.10
C LEU A 264 10.86 -12.35 -0.71
N ILE A 265 10.76 -13.14 0.37
CA ILE A 265 10.91 -12.67 1.75
C ILE A 265 12.34 -12.17 1.98
N ALA A 266 13.36 -12.90 1.49
CA ALA A 266 14.77 -12.46 1.54
C ALA A 266 14.98 -11.14 0.78
N GLY A 267 14.38 -11.01 -0.38
CA GLY A 267 14.39 -9.76 -1.16
C GLY A 267 13.68 -8.62 -0.45
N PHE A 268 12.53 -8.88 0.14
CA PHE A 268 11.80 -7.87 0.92
C PHE A 268 12.61 -7.42 2.14
N LYS A 269 13.19 -8.34 2.90
CA LYS A 269 14.11 -8.03 4.00
C LYS A 269 15.20 -7.06 3.54
N ARG A 270 15.88 -7.37 2.42
CA ARG A 270 16.95 -6.51 1.90
C ARG A 270 16.45 -5.14 1.47
N ALA A 271 15.29 -5.06 0.85
CA ALA A 271 14.67 -3.79 0.47
C ALA A 271 14.33 -2.91 1.69
N VAL A 272 13.82 -3.52 2.76
CA VAL A 272 13.55 -2.84 4.04
C VAL A 272 14.86 -2.32 4.66
N GLU A 273 15.93 -3.13 4.73
CA GLU A 273 17.24 -2.69 5.18
C GLU A 273 17.68 -1.41 4.44
N LEU A 274 17.68 -1.45 3.10
CA LEU A 274 18.11 -0.34 2.25
C LEU A 274 17.21 0.91 2.40
N GLN A 275 15.93 0.73 2.65
CA GLN A 275 14.99 1.84 2.82
C GLN A 275 15.19 2.54 4.17
N PHE A 276 15.37 1.77 5.25
CA PHE A 276 15.43 2.30 6.60
C PHE A 276 16.83 2.74 7.03
N GLU A 277 17.91 2.21 6.42
CA GLU A 277 19.30 2.59 6.72
C GLU A 277 19.53 4.12 6.64
N ASN A 278 18.88 4.79 5.67
CA ASN A 278 19.02 6.22 5.46
C ASN A 278 17.65 6.91 5.27
N MET A 279 16.63 6.47 6.00
CA MET A 279 15.24 6.89 5.80
C MET A 279 15.06 8.41 5.80
N GLU A 280 15.56 9.12 6.82
CA GLU A 280 15.41 10.58 6.95
C GLU A 280 16.03 11.33 5.76
N ARG A 281 17.24 10.92 5.34
CA ARG A 281 17.91 11.47 4.17
C ARG A 281 17.12 11.21 2.90
N ASN A 282 16.62 9.98 2.71
CA ASN A 282 15.83 9.59 1.55
C ASN A 282 14.53 10.38 1.48
N VAL A 283 13.83 10.52 2.60
CA VAL A 283 12.59 11.32 2.73
C VAL A 283 12.84 12.77 2.33
N SER A 284 13.86 13.41 2.91
CA SER A 284 14.20 14.80 2.61
C SER A 284 14.57 15.00 1.13
N TYR A 285 15.37 14.09 0.58
CA TYR A 285 15.78 14.14 -0.83
C TYR A 285 14.59 13.99 -1.79
N VAL A 286 13.77 12.96 -1.57
CA VAL A 286 12.63 12.68 -2.46
C VAL A 286 11.56 13.76 -2.35
N LYS A 287 11.32 14.30 -1.15
CA LYS A 287 10.46 15.46 -0.95
C LYS A 287 10.92 16.66 -1.80
N GLY A 288 12.22 16.96 -1.81
CA GLY A 288 12.76 18.04 -2.64
C GLY A 288 12.54 17.80 -4.14
N LEU A 289 12.66 16.55 -4.61
CA LEU A 289 12.34 16.20 -6.00
C LEU A 289 10.85 16.35 -6.32
N ARG A 290 9.98 15.92 -5.39
CA ARG A 290 8.51 16.04 -5.50
C ARG A 290 8.11 17.52 -5.61
N ASP A 291 8.59 18.35 -4.71
CA ASP A 291 8.24 19.77 -4.68
C ASP A 291 8.73 20.46 -5.97
N LYS A 292 9.97 20.16 -6.41
CA LYS A 292 10.50 20.64 -7.69
C LYS A 292 9.65 20.22 -8.89
N LEU A 293 9.13 18.98 -8.89
CA LEU A 293 8.24 18.50 -9.95
C LEU A 293 6.91 19.26 -9.95
N ILE A 294 6.25 19.37 -8.80
CA ILE A 294 4.96 20.08 -8.66
C ILE A 294 5.12 21.53 -9.07
N ASP A 295 6.07 22.26 -8.49
CA ASP A 295 6.31 23.67 -8.78
C ASP A 295 6.68 23.89 -10.25
N GLY A 296 7.51 22.99 -10.81
CA GLY A 296 7.93 23.05 -12.20
C GLY A 296 6.78 22.85 -13.19
N VAL A 297 5.82 21.97 -12.89
CA VAL A 297 4.63 21.78 -13.71
C VAL A 297 3.69 22.96 -13.56
N LEU A 298 3.38 23.40 -12.35
CA LEU A 298 2.48 24.54 -12.10
C LEU A 298 2.98 25.85 -12.74
N ALA A 299 4.29 26.06 -12.79
CA ALA A 299 4.87 27.26 -13.40
C ALA A 299 4.84 27.27 -14.93
N ARG A 300 4.71 26.11 -15.59
CA ARG A 300 4.88 25.98 -17.06
C ARG A 300 3.67 25.45 -17.78
N VAL A 301 2.79 24.73 -17.08
CA VAL A 301 1.61 24.10 -17.69
C VAL A 301 0.36 24.77 -17.14
N PRO A 302 -0.45 25.41 -18.00
CA PRO A 302 -1.71 26.01 -17.58
C PRO A 302 -2.76 24.94 -17.25
N HIS A 303 -3.76 25.32 -16.49
CA HIS A 303 -4.93 24.49 -16.19
C HIS A 303 -4.59 23.16 -15.50
N VAL A 304 -3.72 23.21 -14.49
CA VAL A 304 -3.34 22.07 -13.66
C VAL A 304 -3.90 22.24 -12.25
N LEU A 305 -4.49 21.18 -11.70
CA LEU A 305 -4.93 21.12 -10.32
C LEU A 305 -4.02 20.14 -9.55
N VAL A 306 -3.63 20.49 -8.33
CA VAL A 306 -2.96 19.57 -7.41
C VAL A 306 -4.01 18.81 -6.62
N ASN A 307 -3.93 17.48 -6.60
CA ASN A 307 -4.84 16.63 -5.83
C ASN A 307 -4.18 16.26 -4.50
N GLY A 308 -4.88 16.50 -3.39
CA GLY A 308 -4.37 16.32 -2.03
C GLY A 308 -3.55 17.51 -1.49
N PRO A 309 -3.01 17.42 -0.26
CA PRO A 309 -2.32 18.52 0.41
C PRO A 309 -0.96 18.84 -0.21
N LEU A 310 -0.37 19.96 0.18
CA LEU A 310 1.01 20.36 -0.12
C LEU A 310 1.89 20.28 1.13
N GLY A 311 3.21 20.39 0.94
CA GLY A 311 4.18 20.47 2.03
C GLY A 311 4.32 19.18 2.84
N GLU A 312 4.41 19.31 4.17
CA GLU A 312 4.67 18.19 5.09
C GLU A 312 3.49 17.22 5.27
N ARG A 313 2.28 17.66 4.94
CA ARG A 313 1.08 16.84 5.06
C ARG A 313 0.89 15.86 3.89
N ARG A 314 1.76 15.96 2.87
CA ARG A 314 1.84 15.04 1.72
C ARG A 314 3.02 14.09 1.87
N ALA A 315 2.82 12.82 1.53
CA ALA A 315 3.90 11.83 1.44
C ALA A 315 5.04 12.34 0.53
N PRO A 316 6.31 12.15 0.91
CA PRO A 316 7.45 12.73 0.21
C PRO A 316 7.59 12.25 -1.25
N ASN A 317 7.07 11.07 -1.56
CA ASN A 317 7.22 10.40 -2.84
C ASN A 317 6.01 10.51 -3.78
N ASN A 318 4.99 11.30 -3.44
CA ASN A 318 3.73 11.36 -4.17
C ASN A 318 3.49 12.74 -4.79
N ALA A 319 3.18 12.79 -6.08
CA ALA A 319 2.62 13.96 -6.75
C ALA A 319 1.46 13.51 -7.66
N ASN A 320 0.25 13.96 -7.36
CA ASN A 320 -0.92 13.71 -8.19
C ASN A 320 -1.44 15.04 -8.74
N LEU A 321 -1.49 15.14 -10.06
CA LEU A 321 -1.85 16.35 -10.79
C LEU A 321 -2.94 16.05 -11.81
N SER A 322 -4.03 16.83 -11.82
CA SER A 322 -5.05 16.77 -12.85
C SER A 322 -4.77 17.83 -13.92
N PHE A 323 -4.61 17.38 -15.15
CA PHE A 323 -4.43 18.22 -16.32
C PHE A 323 -5.80 18.42 -16.98
N LEU A 324 -6.35 19.64 -16.90
CA LEU A 324 -7.68 19.90 -17.40
C LEU A 324 -7.71 19.87 -18.93
N TYR A 325 -8.83 19.43 -19.48
CA TYR A 325 -9.08 19.32 -20.93
C TYR A 325 -8.21 18.28 -21.65
N VAL A 326 -7.58 17.37 -20.91
CA VAL A 326 -6.76 16.27 -21.44
C VAL A 326 -7.22 14.96 -20.82
N GLU A 327 -7.27 13.92 -21.64
CA GLU A 327 -7.55 12.57 -21.20
C GLU A 327 -6.27 11.94 -20.60
N GLY A 328 -6.35 11.46 -19.35
CA GLY A 328 -5.19 10.93 -18.62
C GLY A 328 -4.56 9.70 -19.28
N GLU A 329 -5.35 8.81 -19.87
CA GLU A 329 -4.82 7.65 -20.60
C GLU A 329 -4.04 8.08 -21.85
N ALA A 330 -4.57 9.03 -22.63
CA ALA A 330 -3.88 9.58 -23.78
C ALA A 330 -2.57 10.27 -23.37
N LEU A 331 -2.59 11.04 -22.27
CA LEU A 331 -1.41 11.68 -21.73
C LEU A 331 -0.37 10.65 -21.25
N THR A 332 -0.80 9.56 -20.63
CA THR A 332 0.07 8.45 -20.20
C THR A 332 0.80 7.83 -21.40
N VAL A 333 0.09 7.59 -22.52
CA VAL A 333 0.68 7.07 -23.76
C VAL A 333 1.69 8.07 -24.34
N GLU A 334 1.32 9.34 -24.43
CA GLU A 334 2.19 10.41 -24.97
C GLU A 334 3.46 10.60 -24.15
N LEU A 335 3.36 10.53 -22.83
CA LEU A 335 4.53 10.57 -21.94
C LEU A 335 5.40 9.33 -22.09
N SER A 336 4.77 8.15 -22.20
CA SER A 336 5.48 6.89 -22.43
C SER A 336 6.32 6.92 -23.71
N MET A 337 5.77 7.44 -24.81
CA MET A 337 6.53 7.61 -26.07
C MET A 337 7.74 8.51 -25.93
N ARG A 338 7.81 9.33 -24.90
CA ARG A 338 8.94 10.21 -24.54
C ARG A 338 9.84 9.67 -23.43
N GLY A 339 9.60 8.41 -23.01
CA GLY A 339 10.36 7.74 -21.94
C GLY A 339 9.97 8.18 -20.53
N ILE A 340 8.78 8.75 -20.34
CA ILE A 340 8.26 9.14 -19.02
C ILE A 340 7.10 8.21 -18.67
N TYR A 341 7.34 7.27 -17.76
CA TYR A 341 6.37 6.24 -17.40
C TYR A 341 5.63 6.63 -16.13
N VAL A 342 4.34 6.91 -16.28
CA VAL A 342 3.43 7.37 -15.23
C VAL A 342 2.17 6.50 -15.22
N SER A 343 1.30 6.66 -14.23
CA SER A 343 -0.05 6.11 -14.26
C SER A 343 -1.11 7.20 -14.22
N SER A 344 -2.26 6.95 -14.84
CA SER A 344 -3.46 7.72 -14.57
C SER A 344 -4.06 7.28 -13.24
N GLY A 345 -4.66 8.20 -12.46
CA GLY A 345 -5.28 7.89 -11.17
C GLY A 345 -6.42 6.86 -11.24
N SER A 346 -6.92 6.57 -12.45
CA SER A 346 -7.95 5.57 -12.72
C SER A 346 -7.41 4.18 -13.12
N ALA A 347 -6.10 3.93 -12.99
CA ALA A 347 -5.45 2.70 -13.48
C ALA A 347 -6.08 1.41 -12.91
N CYS A 348 -6.57 1.43 -11.66
CA CYS A 348 -7.26 0.28 -11.05
C CYS A 348 -8.70 0.08 -11.56
N SER A 349 -9.33 1.11 -12.11
CA SER A 349 -10.69 1.09 -12.69
C SER A 349 -10.68 1.06 -14.23
N SER A 350 -9.52 1.00 -14.87
CA SER A 350 -9.31 1.12 -16.33
C SER A 350 -10.04 0.10 -17.20
N ARG A 351 -10.66 -0.92 -16.61
CA ARG A 351 -11.58 -1.82 -17.34
C ARG A 351 -13.03 -1.29 -17.43
N ILE A 352 -13.36 -0.25 -16.65
CA ILE A 352 -14.68 0.34 -16.56
C ILE A 352 -14.48 1.85 -16.51
N LEU A 353 -14.18 2.55 -17.51
CA LEU A 353 -14.09 4.02 -17.72
C LEU A 353 -14.62 4.93 -16.56
N GLU A 354 -14.54 4.46 -15.31
CA GLU A 354 -14.98 5.18 -14.12
C GLU A 354 -13.81 5.98 -13.53
N PRO A 355 -14.05 7.24 -13.17
CA PRO A 355 -13.04 8.07 -12.52
C PRO A 355 -12.68 7.51 -11.13
N SER A 356 -11.50 7.84 -10.62
CA SER A 356 -11.05 7.47 -9.29
C SER A 356 -12.06 7.86 -8.21
N HIS A 357 -12.47 6.90 -7.39
CA HIS A 357 -13.33 7.16 -6.23
C HIS A 357 -12.65 8.09 -5.20
N VAL A 358 -11.32 8.08 -5.12
CA VAL A 358 -10.53 8.97 -4.25
C VAL A 358 -10.68 10.41 -4.71
N LEU A 359 -10.49 10.67 -6.01
CA LEU A 359 -10.61 12.01 -6.58
C LEU A 359 -12.04 12.55 -6.49
N LEU A 360 -13.04 11.69 -6.70
CA LEU A 360 -14.43 12.07 -6.49
C LEU A 360 -14.73 12.39 -5.02
N ALA A 361 -14.17 11.60 -4.08
CA ALA A 361 -14.37 11.81 -2.64
C ALA A 361 -13.80 13.14 -2.13
N ILE A 362 -12.71 13.65 -2.74
CA ILE A 362 -12.16 14.98 -2.43
C ILE A 362 -12.84 16.13 -3.20
N GLY A 363 -13.93 15.84 -3.91
CA GLY A 363 -14.75 16.84 -4.61
C GLY A 363 -14.29 17.19 -6.02
N ARG A 364 -13.41 16.40 -6.65
CA ARG A 364 -13.08 16.58 -8.08
C ARG A 364 -14.25 16.19 -8.95
N ARG A 365 -14.52 16.99 -9.98
CA ARG A 365 -15.52 16.65 -11.00
C ARG A 365 -14.99 15.50 -11.87
N HIS A 366 -15.89 14.79 -12.55
CA HIS A 366 -15.52 13.65 -13.39
C HIS A 366 -14.44 14.01 -14.43
N GLU A 367 -14.61 15.13 -15.14
CA GLU A 367 -13.66 15.61 -16.13
C GLU A 367 -12.28 15.98 -15.53
N GLU A 368 -12.25 16.46 -14.29
CA GLU A 368 -11.00 16.78 -13.58
C GLU A 368 -10.28 15.51 -13.12
N ALA A 369 -11.04 14.50 -12.70
CA ALA A 369 -10.51 13.21 -12.28
C ALA A 369 -9.94 12.40 -13.46
N HIS A 370 -10.56 12.46 -14.62
CA HIS A 370 -10.08 11.79 -15.84
C HIS A 370 -8.73 12.30 -16.34
N GLY A 371 -8.42 13.58 -16.14
CA GLY A 371 -7.12 14.16 -16.50
C GLY A 371 -6.01 13.95 -15.47
N SER A 372 -6.20 13.11 -14.45
CA SER A 372 -5.21 12.94 -13.38
C SER A 372 -4.05 12.05 -13.80
N ILE A 373 -2.84 12.47 -13.41
CA ILE A 373 -1.60 11.71 -13.55
C ILE A 373 -0.94 11.61 -12.17
N LEU A 374 -0.56 10.40 -11.83
CA LEU A 374 0.17 10.09 -10.62
C LEU A 374 1.66 9.89 -10.92
N PHE A 375 2.49 10.64 -10.23
CA PHE A 375 3.94 10.51 -10.22
C PHE A 375 4.36 9.97 -8.85
N LYS A 376 4.94 8.78 -8.81
CA LYS A 376 5.56 8.22 -7.60
C LYS A 376 7.07 8.26 -7.75
N LEU A 377 7.71 8.97 -6.83
CA LEU A 377 9.15 9.18 -6.82
C LEU A 377 9.85 8.18 -5.88
N SER A 378 11.16 8.06 -6.04
CA SER A 378 12.00 7.26 -5.15
C SER A 378 13.39 7.86 -5.00
N ARG A 379 14.16 7.33 -4.05
CA ARG A 379 15.58 7.71 -3.83
C ARG A 379 16.50 7.46 -5.03
N TYR A 380 16.05 6.72 -6.02
CA TYR A 380 16.82 6.42 -7.24
C TYR A 380 16.60 7.44 -8.37
N HIS A 381 15.59 8.30 -8.27
CA HIS A 381 15.40 9.40 -9.21
C HIS A 381 16.49 10.45 -9.04
N LYS A 382 16.84 11.10 -10.16
CA LYS A 382 17.78 12.22 -10.20
C LYS A 382 17.05 13.50 -10.57
N PRO A 383 17.56 14.68 -10.16
CA PRO A 383 16.99 15.97 -10.52
C PRO A 383 16.90 16.22 -12.02
#